data_7f555a4dcdf258d7d12173cb17455b8c
#
_entry.id   7f555a4dcdf258d7d12173cb17455b8c
#
_cell.length_a   1.000
_cell.length_b   1.000
_cell.length_c   1.000
_cell.angle_alpha   90.00
_cell.angle_beta   90.00
_cell.angle_gamma   90.00
#
_symmetry.space_group_name_H-M   'P 1'
#
loop_
_entity.id
_entity.type
_entity.pdbx_description
1 polymer ?
#
loop_
_entity_poly.entity_id
_entity_poly.type
_entity_poly.pdbx_seq_one_letter_code
_entity_poly.pdbx_strand_id
1 'polypeptide(L)'
;MVKPRRISDFKPTFTNLAQTSHYQLIFGGLPLGVRQHLNIRGVDYRFMTETTGLLCSSAVIPGSTLADTKVIGNFQGVIENMTHARIYPDITLEFYVDKEYKIMKFFEHYIEFVAGGSREDQTKEDYFHQMEYPADYKMYQTKLIKFDRDYDNEIQYNFYGMYPYQISNTPIRYETSQVLKMNVNFHIDRYSSGKYSSYDKYRARHNNRDETLPDSEKRKAQSNFKQSEDASAAQKLSDENQRLLDYGQALNIPFTYPYP
;
A
#
# COMPACT_ATOMS: atom_id res chain seq x y z
N MET A 1 19.64 -21.80 -36.71
CA MET A 1 18.38 -21.30 -37.29
C MET A 1 17.23 -21.59 -36.34
N VAL A 2 16.53 -20.59 -35.88
CA VAL A 2 15.31 -20.76 -35.05
C VAL A 2 14.18 -21.11 -36.01
N LYS A 3 13.56 -22.31 -35.80
CA LYS A 3 12.40 -22.71 -36.60
C LYS A 3 11.17 -21.91 -36.17
N PRO A 4 10.37 -21.37 -37.12
CA PRO A 4 9.13 -20.70 -36.78
C PRO A 4 8.17 -21.70 -36.10
N ARG A 5 7.56 -21.28 -34.98
CA ARG A 5 6.59 -22.13 -34.24
C ARG A 5 5.28 -22.24 -35.04
N ARG A 6 4.67 -23.41 -35.00
CA ARG A 6 3.37 -23.66 -35.66
C ARG A 6 2.23 -23.17 -34.77
N ILE A 7 1.08 -22.85 -35.37
CA ILE A 7 -0.14 -22.46 -34.63
C ILE A 7 -0.58 -23.55 -33.64
N SER A 8 -0.35 -24.83 -33.96
CA SER A 8 -0.60 -25.97 -33.06
C SER A 8 0.15 -25.88 -31.75
N ASP A 9 1.36 -25.26 -31.73
CA ASP A 9 2.21 -25.15 -30.55
C ASP A 9 1.70 -24.04 -29.59
N PHE A 10 0.92 -23.09 -30.12
CA PHE A 10 0.34 -21.99 -29.34
C PHE A 10 -1.07 -22.29 -28.83
N LYS A 11 -1.79 -23.22 -29.47
CA LYS A 11 -3.20 -23.52 -29.10
C LYS A 11 -3.39 -23.80 -27.60
N PRO A 12 -2.58 -24.62 -26.93
CA PRO A 12 -2.73 -24.88 -25.50
C PRO A 12 -2.57 -23.63 -24.63
N THR A 13 -1.71 -22.71 -25.05
CA THR A 13 -1.46 -21.45 -24.34
C THR A 13 -2.67 -20.51 -24.40
N PHE A 14 -3.37 -20.47 -25.53
CA PHE A 14 -4.55 -19.62 -25.70
C PHE A 14 -5.81 -20.17 -25.00
N THR A 15 -5.87 -21.42 -24.65
CA THR A 15 -6.99 -21.99 -23.88
C THR A 15 -6.94 -21.66 -22.41
N ASN A 16 -5.78 -21.21 -21.90
CA ASN A 16 -5.53 -20.92 -20.49
C ASN A 16 -5.20 -19.43 -20.24
N LEU A 17 -5.99 -18.54 -20.84
CA LEU A 17 -5.83 -17.09 -20.66
C LEU A 17 -6.57 -16.61 -19.42
N ALA A 18 -5.95 -15.71 -18.67
CA ALA A 18 -6.58 -15.04 -17.54
C ALA A 18 -7.75 -14.16 -17.99
N GLN A 19 -8.87 -14.25 -17.29
CA GLN A 19 -10.09 -13.46 -17.56
C GLN A 19 -10.05 -12.14 -16.79
N THR A 20 -10.80 -11.14 -17.23
CA THR A 20 -10.92 -9.84 -16.55
C THR A 20 -11.73 -9.89 -15.27
N SER A 21 -12.61 -10.87 -15.11
CA SER A 21 -13.42 -11.13 -13.92
C SER A 21 -12.62 -11.75 -12.76
N HIS A 22 -13.24 -11.94 -11.61
CA HIS A 22 -12.65 -12.58 -10.42
C HIS A 22 -11.52 -11.77 -9.79
N TYR A 23 -11.90 -10.65 -9.18
CA TYR A 23 -10.97 -9.86 -8.36
C TYR A 23 -11.63 -9.50 -7.02
N GLN A 24 -10.80 -9.19 -6.04
CA GLN A 24 -11.21 -8.71 -4.73
C GLN A 24 -10.38 -7.49 -4.35
N LEU A 25 -11.07 -6.45 -3.93
CA LEU A 25 -10.47 -5.26 -3.35
C LEU A 25 -10.64 -5.31 -1.84
N ILE A 26 -9.60 -5.03 -1.09
CA ILE A 26 -9.61 -5.00 0.38
C ILE A 26 -9.01 -3.67 0.81
N PHE A 27 -9.82 -2.83 1.44
CA PHE A 27 -9.34 -1.63 2.10
C PHE A 27 -8.79 -1.99 3.48
N GLY A 28 -7.52 -1.71 3.71
CA GLY A 28 -6.87 -2.00 4.98
C GLY A 28 -5.94 -0.88 5.40
N GLY A 29 -5.56 -0.89 6.69
CA GLY A 29 -4.65 0.11 7.22
C GLY A 29 -5.24 1.53 7.26
N LEU A 30 -6.56 1.66 7.41
CA LEU A 30 -7.23 2.94 7.66
C LEU A 30 -6.72 3.54 8.98
N PRO A 31 -6.23 4.77 9.00
CA PRO A 31 -5.81 5.45 10.21
C PRO A 31 -6.94 5.61 11.23
N LEU A 32 -6.57 5.70 12.52
CA LEU A 32 -7.55 5.76 13.60
C LEU A 32 -8.46 6.98 13.49
N GLY A 33 -7.92 8.14 13.16
CA GLY A 33 -8.68 9.39 13.00
C GLY A 33 -9.77 9.26 11.94
N VAL A 34 -9.41 8.74 10.75
CA VAL A 34 -10.38 8.47 9.66
C VAL A 34 -11.48 7.53 10.12
N ARG A 35 -11.11 6.42 10.81
CA ARG A 35 -12.10 5.45 11.30
C ARG A 35 -13.08 6.04 12.31
N GLN A 36 -12.59 6.85 13.24
CA GLN A 36 -13.42 7.52 14.25
C GLN A 36 -14.37 8.53 13.59
N HIS A 37 -13.85 9.36 12.67
CA HIS A 37 -14.64 10.34 11.93
C HIS A 37 -15.78 9.67 11.14
N LEU A 38 -15.47 8.61 10.39
CA LEU A 38 -16.45 7.87 9.60
C LEU A 38 -17.49 7.14 10.47
N ASN A 39 -17.07 6.59 11.60
CA ASN A 39 -17.99 5.90 12.54
C ASN A 39 -19.03 6.87 13.15
N ILE A 40 -18.61 8.09 13.51
CA ILE A 40 -19.53 9.14 13.99
C ILE A 40 -20.57 9.50 12.91
N ARG A 41 -20.18 9.43 11.63
CA ARG A 41 -21.03 9.71 10.46
C ARG A 41 -21.88 8.49 10.00
N GLY A 42 -21.88 7.41 10.78
CA GLY A 42 -22.72 6.22 10.54
C GLY A 42 -22.15 5.22 9.55
N VAL A 43 -20.83 5.24 9.30
CA VAL A 43 -20.13 4.23 8.50
C VAL A 43 -19.35 3.31 9.41
N ASP A 44 -19.79 2.06 9.56
CA ASP A 44 -19.19 1.06 10.44
C ASP A 44 -17.83 0.59 9.94
N TYR A 45 -16.93 0.23 10.85
CA TYR A 45 -15.61 -0.30 10.51
C TYR A 45 -15.65 -1.54 9.61
N ARG A 46 -16.63 -2.43 9.85
CA ARG A 46 -16.84 -3.61 9.02
C ARG A 46 -17.21 -3.24 7.58
N PHE A 47 -18.06 -2.23 7.41
CA PHE A 47 -18.39 -1.71 6.09
C PHE A 47 -17.14 -1.18 5.36
N MET A 48 -16.30 -0.41 6.06
CA MET A 48 -15.10 0.18 5.49
C MET A 48 -14.12 -0.88 4.96
N THR A 49 -13.92 -1.97 5.69
CA THR A 49 -12.88 -2.97 5.39
C THR A 49 -13.36 -4.11 4.50
N GLU A 50 -14.59 -4.57 4.67
CA GLU A 50 -15.12 -5.75 3.98
C GLU A 50 -16.10 -5.37 2.86
N THR A 51 -17.13 -4.58 3.18
CA THR A 51 -18.25 -4.34 2.26
C THR A 51 -17.86 -3.38 1.14
N THR A 52 -17.10 -2.35 1.43
CA THR A 52 -16.65 -1.35 0.43
C THR A 52 -15.91 -2.01 -0.74
N GLY A 53 -15.03 -2.96 -0.43
CA GLY A 53 -14.31 -3.72 -1.46
C GLY A 53 -15.20 -4.61 -2.33
N LEU A 54 -16.26 -5.19 -1.74
CA LEU A 54 -17.23 -6.01 -2.47
C LEU A 54 -18.12 -5.19 -3.40
N LEU A 55 -18.38 -3.93 -3.08
CA LEU A 55 -19.15 -3.01 -3.92
C LEU A 55 -18.35 -2.48 -5.11
N CYS A 56 -17.06 -2.77 -5.22
CA CYS A 56 -16.24 -2.37 -6.36
C CYS A 56 -16.68 -3.10 -7.63
N SER A 57 -17.26 -2.36 -8.58
CA SER A 57 -17.75 -2.91 -9.86
C SER A 57 -16.68 -2.98 -10.93
N SER A 58 -15.68 -2.09 -10.86
CA SER A 58 -14.56 -2.07 -11.80
C SER A 58 -13.29 -1.60 -11.07
N ALA A 59 -12.21 -2.34 -11.27
CA ALA A 59 -10.90 -2.01 -10.74
C ALA A 59 -9.86 -2.04 -11.86
N VAL A 60 -8.91 -1.12 -11.79
CA VAL A 60 -7.80 -1.03 -12.73
C VAL A 60 -6.56 -1.65 -12.12
N ILE A 61 -5.90 -2.55 -12.86
CA ILE A 61 -4.59 -3.07 -12.46
C ILE A 61 -3.56 -1.93 -12.58
N PRO A 62 -2.79 -1.66 -11.49
CA PRO A 62 -1.89 -0.52 -11.50
C PRO A 62 -0.76 -0.69 -12.52
N GLY A 63 -0.49 0.35 -13.28
CA GLY A 63 0.67 0.47 -14.14
C GLY A 63 1.82 1.20 -13.44
N SER A 64 2.99 1.22 -14.07
CA SER A 64 4.10 2.07 -13.66
C SER A 64 4.92 2.47 -14.87
N THR A 65 5.47 3.67 -14.84
CA THR A 65 6.31 4.23 -15.87
C THR A 65 7.69 4.53 -15.30
N LEU A 66 8.71 4.33 -16.11
CA LEU A 66 10.07 4.74 -15.77
C LEU A 66 10.33 6.11 -16.40
N ALA A 67 10.74 7.07 -15.58
CA ALA A 67 11.24 8.34 -16.06
C ALA A 67 12.71 8.18 -16.46
N ASP A 68 13.04 8.65 -17.64
CA ASP A 68 14.37 8.55 -18.24
C ASP A 68 14.92 9.93 -18.62
N THR A 69 16.24 10.03 -18.59
CA THR A 69 16.99 11.19 -19.06
C THR A 69 17.92 10.75 -20.18
N LYS A 70 17.97 11.53 -21.23
CA LYS A 70 18.89 11.30 -22.35
C LYS A 70 20.29 11.74 -21.97
N VAL A 71 21.23 10.80 -22.04
CA VAL A 71 22.66 11.06 -21.83
C VAL A 71 23.35 11.12 -23.20
N ILE A 72 23.98 12.23 -23.48
CA ILE A 72 24.73 12.45 -24.70
C ILE A 72 26.20 12.56 -24.33
N GLY A 73 27.00 11.59 -24.75
CA GLY A 73 28.46 11.64 -24.58
C GLY A 73 29.11 12.63 -25.53
N ASN A 74 30.19 13.31 -25.10
CA ASN A 74 30.87 14.33 -25.89
C ASN A 74 31.43 13.82 -27.25
N PHE A 75 31.66 12.51 -27.38
CA PHE A 75 32.25 11.87 -28.54
C PHE A 75 31.42 10.72 -29.12
N GLN A 76 30.18 10.54 -28.62
CA GLN A 76 29.31 9.45 -29.06
C GLN A 76 28.21 9.98 -29.99
N GLY A 77 28.05 9.32 -31.15
CA GLY A 77 26.90 9.55 -32.06
C GLY A 77 25.60 8.89 -31.60
N VAL A 78 25.61 8.13 -30.51
CA VAL A 78 24.47 7.40 -29.96
C VAL A 78 23.99 8.04 -28.67
N ILE A 79 22.68 8.28 -28.59
CA ILE A 79 22.02 8.80 -27.39
C ILE A 79 21.61 7.61 -26.53
N GLU A 80 22.02 7.58 -25.24
CA GLU A 80 21.60 6.58 -24.27
C GLU A 80 20.51 7.15 -23.37
N ASN A 81 19.49 6.33 -23.09
CA ASN A 81 18.45 6.67 -22.12
C ASN A 81 18.81 6.07 -20.75
N MET A 82 18.99 6.92 -19.74
CA MET A 82 19.26 6.52 -18.36
C MET A 82 18.03 6.73 -17.51
N THR A 83 17.50 5.63 -16.93
CA THR A 83 16.34 5.65 -16.04
C THR A 83 16.74 6.13 -14.65
N HIS A 84 16.00 7.10 -14.09
CA HIS A 84 16.28 7.68 -12.77
C HIS A 84 15.14 7.56 -11.76
N ALA A 85 13.88 7.40 -12.20
CA ALA A 85 12.74 7.30 -11.30
C ALA A 85 11.66 6.35 -11.82
N ARG A 86 10.86 5.80 -10.89
CA ARG A 86 9.65 5.04 -11.20
C ARG A 86 8.43 5.85 -10.76
N ILE A 87 7.54 6.12 -11.70
CA ILE A 87 6.33 6.90 -11.51
C ILE A 87 5.14 5.94 -11.38
N TYR A 88 4.29 6.17 -10.40
CA TYR A 88 3.07 5.42 -10.16
C TYR A 88 1.87 6.32 -10.49
N PRO A 89 1.10 6.01 -11.52
CA PRO A 89 -0.10 6.78 -11.86
C PRO A 89 -1.21 6.55 -10.87
N ASP A 90 -2.13 7.50 -10.81
CA ASP A 90 -3.35 7.41 -10.03
C ASP A 90 -4.25 6.26 -10.51
N ILE A 91 -5.13 5.79 -9.62
CA ILE A 91 -6.02 4.67 -9.87
C ILE A 91 -7.46 5.15 -9.78
N THR A 92 -8.26 4.79 -10.77
CA THR A 92 -9.71 5.00 -10.76
C THR A 92 -10.42 3.69 -10.45
N LEU A 93 -11.30 3.71 -9.47
CA LEU A 93 -12.14 2.59 -9.09
C LEU A 93 -13.61 2.98 -9.22
N GLU A 94 -14.43 2.07 -9.73
CA GLU A 94 -15.88 2.25 -9.85
C GLU A 94 -16.59 1.41 -8.80
N PHE A 95 -17.59 2.01 -8.14
CA PHE A 95 -18.34 1.35 -7.06
C PHE A 95 -19.85 1.39 -7.35
N TYR A 96 -20.54 0.30 -6.99
CA TYR A 96 -21.98 0.31 -6.89
C TYR A 96 -22.42 1.07 -5.64
N VAL A 97 -23.44 1.90 -5.78
CA VAL A 97 -23.99 2.64 -4.65
C VAL A 97 -25.09 1.79 -4.01
N ASP A 98 -24.96 1.55 -2.70
CA ASP A 98 -25.92 0.81 -1.89
C ASP A 98 -27.17 1.64 -1.57
N LYS A 99 -28.28 0.98 -1.18
CA LYS A 99 -29.55 1.63 -0.86
C LYS A 99 -29.45 2.64 0.30
N GLU A 100 -28.53 2.43 1.22
CA GLU A 100 -28.31 3.29 2.38
C GLU A 100 -27.31 4.43 2.11
N TYR A 101 -26.78 4.47 0.88
CA TYR A 101 -25.76 5.45 0.44
C TYR A 101 -24.48 5.44 1.30
N LYS A 102 -24.19 4.33 1.98
CA LYS A 102 -23.02 4.22 2.86
C LYS A 102 -21.71 4.38 2.10
N ILE A 103 -21.64 3.85 0.86
CA ILE A 103 -20.45 3.98 0.03
C ILE A 103 -20.17 5.44 -0.34
N MET A 104 -21.21 6.23 -0.65
CA MET A 104 -21.06 7.65 -0.92
C MET A 104 -20.61 8.40 0.33
N LYS A 105 -21.27 8.15 1.47
CA LYS A 105 -20.89 8.72 2.77
C LYS A 105 -19.45 8.39 3.14
N PHE A 106 -19.01 7.15 2.85
CA PHE A 106 -17.64 6.73 3.12
C PHE A 106 -16.62 7.60 2.40
N PHE A 107 -16.75 7.79 1.10
CA PHE A 107 -15.78 8.57 0.33
C PHE A 107 -15.91 10.09 0.54
N GLU A 108 -17.14 10.60 0.63
CA GLU A 108 -17.37 12.02 0.92
C GLU A 108 -16.77 12.45 2.26
N HIS A 109 -17.11 11.73 3.33
CA HIS A 109 -16.57 12.04 4.66
C HIS A 109 -15.08 11.70 4.81
N TYR A 110 -14.56 10.80 3.98
CA TYR A 110 -13.11 10.58 3.93
C TYR A 110 -12.38 11.82 3.39
N ILE A 111 -12.85 12.36 2.25
CA ILE A 111 -12.27 13.57 1.66
C ILE A 111 -12.48 14.77 2.59
N GLU A 112 -13.63 14.87 3.22
CA GLU A 112 -13.94 15.88 4.23
C GLU A 112 -12.93 15.83 5.40
N PHE A 113 -12.62 14.64 5.90
CA PHE A 113 -11.60 14.46 6.95
C PHE A 113 -10.23 14.94 6.50
N VAL A 114 -9.80 14.60 5.28
CA VAL A 114 -8.51 15.03 4.73
C VAL A 114 -8.42 16.55 4.63
N ALA A 115 -9.55 17.21 4.33
CA ALA A 115 -9.66 18.67 4.25
C ALA A 115 -9.79 19.37 5.62
N GLY A 116 -9.62 18.64 6.74
CA GLY A 116 -9.72 19.18 8.09
C GLY A 116 -11.09 19.10 8.72
N GLY A 117 -12.02 18.38 8.09
CA GLY A 117 -13.39 18.17 8.55
C GLY A 117 -14.29 19.41 8.38
N SER A 118 -15.60 19.19 8.21
CA SER A 118 -16.57 20.28 8.39
C SER A 118 -16.96 20.32 9.85
N ARG A 119 -16.73 21.44 10.50
CA ARG A 119 -17.34 21.73 11.79
C ARG A 119 -18.77 22.16 11.53
N GLU A 120 -19.74 21.51 12.15
CA GLU A 120 -21.16 21.86 12.02
C GLU A 120 -21.46 23.30 12.47
N ASP A 121 -20.57 23.90 13.28
CA ASP A 121 -20.64 25.23 13.82
C ASP A 121 -19.89 26.29 13.00
N GLN A 122 -19.40 25.97 11.80
CA GLN A 122 -18.70 26.96 10.97
C GLN A 122 -19.69 28.00 10.46
N THR A 123 -19.66 29.16 11.08
CA THR A 123 -20.25 30.36 10.52
C THR A 123 -19.50 30.73 9.24
N LYS A 124 -20.14 31.48 8.32
CA LYS A 124 -19.54 31.87 7.03
C LYS A 124 -18.19 32.60 7.14
N GLU A 125 -17.79 32.98 8.34
CA GLU A 125 -16.55 33.70 8.65
C GLU A 125 -15.38 32.76 8.96
N ASP A 126 -15.65 31.50 9.36
CA ASP A 126 -14.63 30.51 9.71
C ASP A 126 -14.24 29.61 8.50
N TYR A 127 -13.90 30.24 7.39
CA TYR A 127 -13.48 29.53 6.17
C TYR A 127 -12.03 29.02 6.27
N PHE A 128 -11.64 28.47 7.41
CA PHE A 128 -10.29 27.98 7.63
C PHE A 128 -10.27 26.44 7.61
N HIS A 129 -9.85 25.88 6.47
CA HIS A 129 -9.60 24.44 6.36
C HIS A 129 -8.12 24.15 6.59
N GLN A 130 -7.83 23.40 7.62
CA GLN A 130 -6.50 22.88 7.86
C GLN A 130 -6.44 21.44 7.35
N MET A 131 -5.62 21.19 6.33
CA MET A 131 -5.41 19.84 5.82
C MET A 131 -4.74 18.95 6.88
N GLU A 132 -5.19 17.72 6.97
CA GLU A 132 -4.60 16.71 7.85
C GLU A 132 -3.22 16.26 7.33
N TYR A 133 -2.38 15.75 8.23
CA TYR A 133 -1.07 15.21 7.85
C TYR A 133 -1.21 13.87 7.13
N PRO A 134 -0.32 13.55 6.16
CA PRO A 134 -0.35 12.30 5.39
C PRO A 134 -0.40 11.04 6.24
N ALA A 135 0.22 11.03 7.42
CA ALA A 135 0.19 9.91 8.35
C ALA A 135 -1.21 9.64 8.93
N ASP A 136 -2.06 10.68 9.01
CA ASP A 136 -3.37 10.61 9.64
C ASP A 136 -4.48 10.18 8.68
N TYR A 137 -4.24 10.27 7.34
CA TYR A 137 -5.26 9.90 6.36
C TYR A 137 -4.83 8.82 5.36
N LYS A 138 -3.54 8.57 5.10
CA LYS A 138 -3.12 7.59 4.09
C LYS A 138 -3.33 6.15 4.55
N MET A 139 -3.89 5.31 3.67
CA MET A 139 -4.02 3.86 3.86
C MET A 139 -2.75 3.15 3.42
N TYR A 140 -2.28 2.16 4.21
CA TYR A 140 -1.03 1.46 3.93
C TYR A 140 -1.16 -0.04 3.61
N GLN A 141 -2.37 -0.59 3.72
CA GLN A 141 -2.61 -2.04 3.56
C GLN A 141 -3.77 -2.34 2.61
N THR A 142 -4.04 -1.45 1.67
CA THR A 142 -5.04 -1.71 0.64
C THR A 142 -4.48 -2.70 -0.38
N LYS A 143 -5.29 -3.69 -0.74
CA LYS A 143 -4.89 -4.79 -1.62
C LYS A 143 -5.90 -4.98 -2.73
N LEU A 144 -5.41 -5.19 -3.95
CA LEU A 144 -6.19 -5.68 -5.07
C LEU A 144 -5.68 -7.07 -5.43
N ILE A 145 -6.53 -8.08 -5.30
CA ILE A 145 -6.21 -9.47 -5.58
C ILE A 145 -6.99 -9.87 -6.84
N LYS A 146 -6.28 -10.32 -7.85
CA LYS A 146 -6.85 -10.84 -9.08
C LYS A 146 -6.68 -12.35 -9.09
N PHE A 147 -7.77 -13.08 -9.24
CA PHE A 147 -7.80 -14.53 -9.29
C PHE A 147 -7.90 -15.03 -10.73
N ASP A 148 -7.40 -16.21 -10.95
CA ASP A 148 -7.68 -17.00 -12.15
C ASP A 148 -9.11 -17.58 -12.09
N ARG A 149 -9.56 -18.19 -13.20
CA ARG A 149 -10.89 -18.80 -13.32
C ARG A 149 -11.15 -19.89 -12.29
N ASP A 150 -10.13 -20.69 -12.01
CA ASP A 150 -10.23 -21.85 -11.11
C ASP A 150 -9.80 -21.52 -9.68
N TYR A 151 -9.42 -20.26 -9.39
CA TYR A 151 -8.93 -19.76 -8.11
C TYR A 151 -7.61 -20.41 -7.62
N ASP A 152 -6.91 -21.12 -8.50
CA ASP A 152 -5.63 -21.77 -8.16
C ASP A 152 -4.47 -20.76 -8.16
N ASN A 153 -4.54 -19.78 -9.06
CA ASN A 153 -3.52 -18.75 -9.19
C ASN A 153 -4.07 -17.38 -8.85
N GLU A 154 -3.28 -16.61 -8.14
CA GLU A 154 -3.62 -15.24 -7.80
C GLU A 154 -2.43 -14.30 -8.01
N ILE A 155 -2.72 -13.07 -8.38
CA ILE A 155 -1.76 -11.97 -8.34
C ILE A 155 -2.28 -10.90 -7.40
N GLN A 156 -1.45 -10.50 -6.43
CA GLN A 156 -1.80 -9.51 -5.43
C GLN A 156 -1.02 -8.23 -5.68
N TYR A 157 -1.72 -7.10 -5.66
CA TYR A 157 -1.16 -5.76 -5.66
C TYR A 157 -1.40 -5.12 -4.30
N ASN A 158 -0.31 -4.74 -3.63
CA ASN A 158 -0.37 -4.04 -2.34
C ASN A 158 -0.10 -2.56 -2.59
N PHE A 159 -1.05 -1.70 -2.21
CA PHE A 159 -0.94 -0.25 -2.33
C PHE A 159 -0.44 0.36 -1.03
N TYR A 160 0.46 1.31 -1.15
CA TYR A 160 1.03 2.06 -0.04
C TYR A 160 0.74 3.54 -0.21
N GLY A 161 0.24 4.16 0.86
CA GLY A 161 -0.10 5.57 0.85
C GLY A 161 -1.29 5.91 -0.03
N MET A 162 -2.24 4.98 -0.18
CA MET A 162 -3.45 5.18 -0.98
C MET A 162 -4.46 6.06 -0.22
N TYR A 163 -5.08 6.99 -0.92
CA TYR A 163 -6.20 7.79 -0.40
C TYR A 163 -7.07 8.32 -1.54
N PRO A 164 -8.38 8.50 -1.32
CA PRO A 164 -9.26 9.11 -2.31
C PRO A 164 -9.01 10.62 -2.35
N TYR A 165 -8.83 11.17 -3.55
CA TYR A 165 -8.65 12.61 -3.72
C TYR A 165 -9.75 13.27 -4.54
N GLN A 166 -10.51 12.48 -5.29
CA GLN A 166 -11.59 12.99 -6.13
C GLN A 166 -12.70 11.96 -6.27
N ILE A 167 -13.94 12.44 -6.13
CA ILE A 167 -15.16 11.74 -6.51
C ILE A 167 -15.64 12.37 -7.80
N SER A 168 -15.83 11.56 -8.83
CA SER A 168 -16.33 12.06 -10.12
C SER A 168 -17.83 12.36 -10.05
N ASN A 169 -18.27 13.38 -10.77
CA ASN A 169 -19.68 13.72 -10.85
C ASN A 169 -20.51 12.56 -11.40
N THR A 170 -21.54 12.16 -10.67
CA THR A 170 -22.43 11.08 -11.05
C THR A 170 -23.75 11.65 -11.56
N PRO A 171 -24.13 11.43 -12.84
CA PRO A 171 -25.37 11.95 -13.39
C PRO A 171 -26.57 11.18 -12.83
N ILE A 172 -27.59 11.91 -12.37
CA ILE A 172 -28.88 11.37 -11.94
C ILE A 172 -29.93 11.78 -12.95
N ARG A 173 -30.74 10.83 -13.42
CA ARG A 173 -31.78 11.04 -14.46
C ARG A 173 -33.05 10.31 -14.12
N TYR A 174 -34.21 10.90 -14.49
CA TYR A 174 -35.54 10.29 -14.29
C TYR A 174 -35.97 9.32 -15.42
N GLU A 175 -35.10 9.05 -16.37
CA GLU A 175 -35.45 8.24 -17.56
C GLU A 175 -35.55 6.74 -17.20
N THR A 176 -34.55 5.97 -17.59
CA THR A 176 -34.50 4.52 -17.32
C THR A 176 -33.80 4.25 -15.99
N SER A 177 -34.43 3.42 -15.16
CA SER A 177 -33.80 3.02 -13.88
C SER A 177 -32.57 2.12 -14.13
N GLN A 178 -31.41 2.61 -13.81
CA GLN A 178 -30.14 1.88 -13.83
C GLN A 178 -29.53 1.85 -12.43
N VAL A 179 -28.67 0.88 -12.16
CA VAL A 179 -27.92 0.84 -10.90
C VAL A 179 -26.98 2.02 -10.83
N LEU A 180 -27.08 2.78 -9.73
CA LEU A 180 -26.22 3.93 -9.51
C LEU A 180 -24.78 3.47 -9.26
N LYS A 181 -23.84 4.08 -9.97
CA LYS A 181 -22.42 3.84 -9.85
C LYS A 181 -21.68 5.15 -9.63
N MET A 182 -20.59 5.09 -8.86
CA MET A 182 -19.72 6.23 -8.64
C MET A 182 -18.27 5.87 -8.97
N ASN A 183 -17.55 6.83 -9.52
CA ASN A 183 -16.13 6.71 -9.80
C ASN A 183 -15.33 7.51 -8.78
N VAL A 184 -14.34 6.87 -8.18
CA VAL A 184 -13.45 7.47 -7.20
C VAL A 184 -12.01 7.35 -7.69
N ASN A 185 -11.29 8.47 -7.69
CA ASN A 185 -9.89 8.53 -8.06
C ASN A 185 -9.04 8.52 -6.80
N PHE A 186 -7.99 7.70 -6.82
CA PHE A 186 -7.08 7.49 -5.71
C PHE A 186 -5.65 7.86 -6.10
N HIS A 187 -5.00 8.62 -5.26
CA HIS A 187 -3.55 8.75 -5.28
C HIS A 187 -2.91 7.55 -4.58
N ILE A 188 -1.77 7.12 -5.09
CA ILE A 188 -0.93 6.09 -4.49
C ILE A 188 0.53 6.56 -4.47
N ASP A 189 1.23 6.35 -3.37
CA ASP A 189 2.66 6.64 -3.31
C ASP A 189 3.47 5.58 -4.07
N ARG A 190 3.09 4.32 -3.91
CA ARG A 190 3.71 3.18 -4.60
C ARG A 190 2.84 1.93 -4.49
N TYR A 191 3.14 0.93 -5.30
CA TYR A 191 2.59 -0.41 -5.14
C TYR A 191 3.68 -1.48 -5.26
N SER A 192 3.42 -2.65 -4.68
CA SER A 192 4.17 -3.87 -4.94
C SER A 192 3.26 -4.93 -5.53
N SER A 193 3.75 -5.68 -6.52
CA SER A 193 3.05 -6.81 -7.12
C SER A 193 3.63 -8.13 -6.60
N GLY A 194 2.76 -9.13 -6.43
CA GLY A 194 3.12 -10.46 -5.95
C GLY A 194 2.98 -10.64 -4.43
N LYS A 195 3.08 -11.88 -3.97
CA LYS A 195 2.99 -12.26 -2.55
C LYS A 195 4.23 -11.88 -1.72
N TYR A 196 5.19 -11.17 -2.29
CA TYR A 196 6.45 -10.88 -1.61
C TYR A 196 6.27 -9.85 -0.51
N SER A 197 6.39 -10.29 0.74
CA SER A 197 6.78 -9.39 1.81
C SER A 197 8.20 -8.85 1.53
N SER A 198 8.53 -7.67 2.01
CA SER A 198 9.91 -7.13 1.91
C SER A 198 10.94 -8.10 2.53
N TYR A 199 10.49 -8.91 3.48
CA TYR A 199 11.28 -9.95 4.14
C TYR A 199 11.61 -11.13 3.22
N ASP A 200 10.63 -11.59 2.41
CA ASP A 200 10.86 -12.69 1.46
C ASP A 200 11.79 -12.27 0.33
N LYS A 201 11.74 -11.01 -0.08
CA LYS A 201 12.66 -10.46 -1.09
C LYS A 201 14.10 -10.37 -0.57
N TYR A 202 14.26 -10.04 0.70
CA TYR A 202 15.55 -10.04 1.37
C TYR A 202 16.09 -11.47 1.50
N ARG A 203 15.25 -12.41 1.92
CA ARG A 203 15.57 -13.83 2.05
C ARG A 203 15.91 -14.48 0.71
N ALA A 204 15.17 -14.21 -0.36
CA ALA A 204 15.47 -14.74 -1.70
C ALA A 204 16.83 -14.22 -2.23
N ARG A 205 17.19 -12.96 -1.97
CA ARG A 205 18.51 -12.43 -2.34
C ARG A 205 19.65 -13.04 -1.52
N HIS A 206 19.41 -13.37 -0.26
CA HIS A 206 20.39 -14.01 0.60
C HIS A 206 20.49 -15.50 0.33
N ASN A 207 19.39 -16.22 0.09
CA ASN A 207 19.42 -17.63 -0.26
C ASN A 207 20.17 -17.88 -1.58
N ASN A 208 19.97 -17.04 -2.60
CA ASN A 208 20.74 -17.16 -3.85
C ASN A 208 22.24 -16.86 -3.68
N ARG A 209 22.64 -16.07 -2.68
CA ARG A 209 24.05 -15.91 -2.32
C ARG A 209 24.58 -17.09 -1.51
N ASP A 210 23.75 -17.63 -0.63
CA ASP A 210 24.13 -18.72 0.25
C ASP A 210 24.28 -20.07 -0.51
N GLU A 211 23.57 -20.27 -1.62
CA GLU A 211 23.71 -21.48 -2.44
C GLU A 211 25.05 -21.55 -3.17
N THR A 212 25.70 -20.42 -3.43
CA THR A 212 26.99 -20.34 -4.12
C THR A 212 28.19 -20.40 -3.18
N LEU A 213 27.99 -20.29 -1.86
CA LEU A 213 29.05 -20.31 -0.87
C LEU A 213 29.28 -21.72 -0.29
N PRO A 214 30.51 -22.16 -0.07
CA PRO A 214 30.81 -23.41 0.63
C PRO A 214 30.22 -23.40 2.05
N ASP A 215 29.78 -24.55 2.53
CA ASP A 215 29.10 -24.70 3.83
C ASP A 215 29.90 -24.18 5.04
N SER A 216 31.21 -24.12 4.93
CA SER A 216 32.10 -23.55 5.94
C SER A 216 31.95 -22.01 6.06
N GLU A 217 31.69 -21.33 4.95
CA GLU A 217 31.48 -19.87 4.92
C GLU A 217 30.04 -19.50 5.31
N LYS A 218 29.07 -20.35 5.00
CA LYS A 218 27.68 -20.19 5.46
C LYS A 218 27.60 -20.19 6.99
N ARG A 219 28.31 -21.11 7.65
CA ARG A 219 28.38 -21.20 9.12
C ARG A 219 29.06 -19.96 9.73
N LYS A 220 30.13 -19.44 9.11
CA LYS A 220 30.81 -18.21 9.56
C LYS A 220 29.93 -16.98 9.40
N ALA A 221 29.21 -16.85 8.28
CA ALA A 221 28.28 -15.74 8.05
C ALA A 221 27.13 -15.72 9.06
N GLN A 222 26.56 -16.90 9.38
CA GLN A 222 25.49 -17.05 10.37
C GLN A 222 25.99 -16.74 11.81
N SER A 223 27.22 -17.17 12.16
CA SER A 223 27.79 -16.87 13.48
C SER A 223 28.10 -15.38 13.65
N ASN A 224 28.61 -14.72 12.60
CA ASN A 224 28.89 -13.28 12.63
C ASN A 224 27.61 -12.46 12.71
N PHE A 225 26.54 -12.89 12.03
CA PHE A 225 25.23 -12.22 12.09
C PHE A 225 24.64 -12.30 13.50
N LYS A 226 24.68 -13.48 14.12
CA LYS A 226 24.19 -13.72 15.47
C LYS A 226 24.98 -12.90 16.50
N GLN A 227 26.32 -12.82 16.36
CA GLN A 227 27.16 -11.99 17.22
C GLN A 227 26.86 -10.50 17.06
N SER A 228 26.51 -10.02 15.85
CA SER A 228 26.15 -8.62 15.64
C SER A 228 24.77 -8.27 16.22
N GLU A 229 23.81 -9.19 16.21
CA GLU A 229 22.51 -9.01 16.87
C GLU A 229 22.65 -8.98 18.40
N ASP A 230 23.42 -9.90 18.95
CA ASP A 230 23.68 -9.96 20.40
C ASP A 230 24.43 -8.73 20.89
N ALA A 231 25.42 -8.24 20.11
CA ALA A 231 26.14 -7.00 20.41
C ALA A 231 25.24 -5.77 20.35
N SER A 232 24.34 -5.69 19.35
CA SER A 232 23.41 -4.56 19.24
C SER A 232 22.36 -4.54 20.35
N ALA A 233 21.90 -5.72 20.78
CA ALA A 233 20.98 -5.87 21.91
C ALA A 233 21.65 -5.50 23.24
N ALA A 234 22.89 -5.93 23.45
CA ALA A 234 23.68 -5.58 24.63
C ALA A 234 23.96 -4.07 24.72
N GLN A 235 24.20 -3.41 23.57
CA GLN A 235 24.45 -1.97 23.53
C GLN A 235 23.19 -1.17 23.86
N LYS A 236 22.02 -1.59 23.35
CA LYS A 236 20.71 -0.97 23.70
C LYS A 236 20.40 -1.10 25.20
N LEU A 237 20.66 -2.27 25.78
CA LEU A 237 20.49 -2.51 27.23
C LEU A 237 21.45 -1.63 28.06
N SER A 238 22.70 -1.45 27.63
CA SER A 238 23.65 -0.58 28.26
C SER A 238 23.23 0.88 28.22
N ASP A 239 22.77 1.37 27.06
CA ASP A 239 22.28 2.74 26.87
C ASP A 239 21.03 3.03 27.71
N GLU A 240 20.12 2.04 27.83
CA GLU A 240 18.92 2.17 28.63
C GLU A 240 19.25 2.21 30.15
N ASN A 241 20.19 1.36 30.60
CA ASN A 241 20.68 1.40 31.96
C ASN A 241 21.41 2.71 32.28
N GLN A 242 22.19 3.27 31.34
CA GLN A 242 22.84 4.55 31.54
C GLN A 242 21.82 5.69 31.68
N ARG A 243 20.77 5.70 30.84
CA ARG A 243 19.66 6.66 30.96
C ARG A 243 18.92 6.58 32.30
N LEU A 244 18.70 5.36 32.81
CA LEU A 244 18.06 5.15 34.12
C LEU A 244 18.96 5.66 35.25
N LEU A 245 20.28 5.47 35.19
CA LEU A 245 21.24 5.99 36.15
C LEU A 245 21.28 7.52 36.13
N ASP A 246 21.33 8.12 34.93
CA ASP A 246 21.30 9.58 34.77
C ASP A 246 20.00 10.19 35.31
N TYR A 247 18.87 9.51 35.06
CA TYR A 247 17.55 9.93 35.60
C TYR A 247 17.48 9.80 37.13
N GLY A 248 18.05 8.72 37.70
CA GLY A 248 18.13 8.52 39.14
C GLY A 248 19.02 9.57 39.83
N GLN A 249 20.14 9.96 39.20
CA GLN A 249 21.02 11.03 39.70
C GLN A 249 20.35 12.42 39.63
N ALA A 250 19.58 12.67 38.55
CA ALA A 250 18.85 13.93 38.40
C ALA A 250 17.73 14.10 39.44
N LEU A 251 17.16 12.99 39.92
CA LEU A 251 16.09 12.97 40.94
C LEU A 251 16.63 12.90 42.37
N ASN A 252 17.96 12.80 42.57
CA ASN A 252 18.63 12.68 43.87
C ASN A 252 18.07 11.54 44.77
N ILE A 253 17.62 10.45 44.13
CA ILE A 253 17.06 9.25 44.81
C ILE A 253 18.20 8.26 45.01
N PRO A 254 18.50 7.82 46.24
CA PRO A 254 19.53 6.79 46.46
C PRO A 254 19.05 5.47 45.86
N PHE A 255 19.79 4.95 44.88
CA PHE A 255 19.55 3.64 44.28
C PHE A 255 19.89 2.54 45.31
N THR A 256 18.86 1.99 45.94
CA THR A 256 18.98 0.73 46.67
C THR A 256 18.63 -0.40 45.70
N TYR A 257 19.62 -1.21 45.34
CA TYR A 257 19.40 -2.44 44.61
C TYR A 257 18.46 -3.35 45.42
N PRO A 258 17.29 -3.73 44.94
CA PRO A 258 16.57 -4.83 45.51
C PRO A 258 17.02 -6.09 44.80
N TYR A 259 18.03 -6.80 45.39
CA TYR A 259 18.04 -8.23 45.58
C TYR A 259 19.44 -8.78 45.84
N PRO A 260 19.54 -9.72 46.80
CA PRO A 260 20.70 -10.56 46.93
C PRO A 260 20.69 -11.70 45.92
#